data_8e3a765cc77405447b4d98d916be06c2
#
_entry.id   8e3a765cc77405447b4d98d916be06c2
#
_cell.length_a   1.000
_cell.length_b   1.000
_cell.length_c   1.000
_cell.angle_alpha   90.00
_cell.angle_beta   90.00
_cell.angle_gamma   90.00
#
_symmetry.space_group_name_H-M   'P 1'
#
loop_
_entity.id
_entity.type
_entity.pdbx_description
1 polymer ?
#
loop_
_entity_poly.entity_id
_entity_poly.type
_entity_poly.pdbx_seq_one_letter_code
_entity_poly.pdbx_strand_id
1 'polypeptide(L)'
;MVAFQVEMVNAASSADALVVFNRLFDVEKGVAYGGAELSDRNLRVLDFLTPGASPAFKELSGTGNIHSGRMIVEYALRGCSSVQLHTFFQLPLEEYPATEGSRIQRALHALIFAPRDGLIAVMREREVAGLLERSGGELRFLDLVPEQTH
;
A
#
# COMPACT_ATOMS: atom_id res chain seq x y z
N MET A 1 0.73 -4.52 20.27
CA MET A 1 1.37 -3.73 19.20
C MET A 1 0.33 -3.16 18.22
N VAL A 2 -0.55 -3.96 17.64
CA VAL A 2 -1.63 -3.45 16.73
C VAL A 2 -2.57 -2.44 17.43
N ALA A 3 -2.94 -2.70 18.68
CA ALA A 3 -3.80 -1.79 19.45
C ALA A 3 -3.24 -0.36 19.56
N PHE A 4 -1.93 -0.22 19.74
CA PHE A 4 -1.28 1.09 19.83
C PHE A 4 -1.38 1.90 18.52
N GLN A 5 -1.19 1.24 17.37
CA GLN A 5 -1.34 1.92 16.08
C GLN A 5 -2.79 2.33 15.82
N VAL A 6 -3.75 1.51 16.21
CA VAL A 6 -5.17 1.86 16.14
C VAL A 6 -5.49 3.07 17.01
N GLU A 7 -4.96 3.11 18.24
CA GLU A 7 -5.11 4.27 19.13
C GLU A 7 -4.48 5.54 18.54
N MET A 8 -3.28 5.44 17.95
CA MET A 8 -2.62 6.57 17.28
C MET A 8 -3.49 7.11 16.13
N VAL A 9 -4.02 6.22 15.31
CA VAL A 9 -4.88 6.59 14.19
C VAL A 9 -6.16 7.27 14.70
N ASN A 10 -6.78 6.73 15.73
CA ASN A 10 -7.97 7.34 16.34
C ASN A 10 -7.68 8.71 16.95
N ALA A 11 -6.50 8.88 17.58
CA ALA A 11 -6.07 10.17 18.12
C ALA A 11 -5.82 11.21 17.02
N ALA A 12 -5.46 10.78 15.81
CA ALA A 12 -5.24 11.63 14.65
C ALA A 12 -6.52 11.87 13.81
N SER A 13 -7.70 11.58 14.36
CA SER A 13 -8.99 11.65 13.65
C SER A 13 -9.36 13.04 13.10
N SER A 14 -8.73 14.10 13.60
CA SER A 14 -8.90 15.47 13.08
C SER A 14 -8.07 15.77 11.83
N ALA A 15 -7.16 14.89 11.42
CA ALA A 15 -6.39 15.07 10.21
C ALA A 15 -7.23 14.78 8.95
N ASP A 16 -6.99 15.51 7.88
CA ASP A 16 -7.66 15.29 6.60
C ASP A 16 -7.10 14.06 5.87
N ALA A 17 -5.82 13.78 6.04
CA ALA A 17 -5.14 12.64 5.46
C ALA A 17 -4.07 12.08 6.41
N LEU A 18 -3.81 10.78 6.32
CA LEU A 18 -2.78 10.11 7.11
C LEU A 18 -1.86 9.28 6.21
N VAL A 19 -0.58 9.32 6.51
CA VAL A 19 0.41 8.39 5.95
C VAL A 19 0.66 7.27 6.95
N VAL A 20 0.35 6.06 6.59
CA VAL A 20 0.37 4.87 7.47
C VAL A 20 1.18 3.74 6.84
N PHE A 21 2.11 3.15 7.48
CA PHE A 21 2.95 3.50 8.66
C PHE A 21 4.40 3.32 8.22
N ASN A 22 5.23 4.33 8.34
CA ASN A 22 6.59 4.25 7.79
C ASN A 22 7.51 3.38 8.64
N ARG A 23 7.47 3.55 9.96
CA ARG A 23 8.25 2.75 10.90
C ARG A 23 7.44 2.47 12.14
N LEU A 24 7.62 1.27 12.68
CA LEU A 24 7.07 0.90 13.97
C LEU A 24 8.20 0.96 14.99
N PHE A 25 7.96 1.63 16.10
CA PHE A 25 8.90 1.70 17.21
C PHE A 25 8.54 0.60 18.23
N ASP A 26 9.49 -0.25 18.53
CA ASP A 26 9.38 -1.22 19.62
C ASP A 26 9.95 -0.57 20.89
N VAL A 27 9.07 -0.22 21.80
CA VAL A 27 9.42 0.46 23.06
C VAL A 27 10.27 -0.44 23.96
N GLU A 28 10.02 -1.75 23.97
CA GLU A 28 10.75 -2.70 24.81
C GLU A 28 12.19 -2.86 24.33
N LYS A 29 12.41 -2.86 23.03
CA LYS A 29 13.74 -2.99 22.43
C LYS A 29 14.43 -1.67 22.16
N GLY A 30 13.70 -0.56 22.23
CA GLY A 30 14.24 0.78 21.93
C GLY A 30 14.65 0.96 20.46
N VAL A 31 14.07 0.20 19.53
CA VAL A 31 14.44 0.23 18.11
C VAL A 31 13.24 0.50 17.21
N ALA A 32 13.50 1.18 16.11
CA ALA A 32 12.52 1.34 15.04
C ALA A 32 12.68 0.21 14.01
N TYR A 33 11.60 -0.50 13.73
CA TYR A 33 11.59 -1.52 12.69
C TYR A 33 11.41 -0.90 11.31
N GLY A 34 12.22 -1.39 10.38
CA GLY A 34 12.07 -1.20 8.95
C GLY A 34 12.31 -2.53 8.23
N GLY A 35 12.06 -2.60 6.94
CA GLY A 35 12.35 -3.77 6.12
C GLY A 35 11.14 -4.66 5.81
N ALA A 36 11.42 -5.92 5.43
CA ALA A 36 10.43 -6.81 4.83
C ALA A 36 9.20 -7.11 5.70
N GLU A 37 9.38 -7.21 7.01
CA GLU A 37 8.30 -7.50 7.94
C GLU A 37 7.34 -6.31 8.17
N LEU A 38 7.74 -5.11 7.74
CA LEU A 38 6.96 -3.91 8.00
C LEU A 38 5.63 -3.91 7.24
N SER A 39 5.62 -4.39 6.01
CA SER A 39 4.41 -4.46 5.18
C SER A 39 3.35 -5.37 5.79
N ASP A 40 3.72 -6.56 6.23
CA ASP A 40 2.77 -7.50 6.83
C ASP A 40 2.11 -6.93 8.08
N ARG A 41 2.87 -6.21 8.89
CA ARG A 41 2.35 -5.53 10.08
C ARG A 41 1.42 -4.38 9.71
N ASN A 42 1.82 -3.56 8.75
CA ASN A 42 1.00 -2.43 8.30
C ASN A 42 -0.32 -2.90 7.70
N LEU A 43 -0.31 -3.94 6.87
CA LEU A 43 -1.52 -4.51 6.30
C LEU A 43 -2.45 -5.06 7.39
N ARG A 44 -1.91 -5.73 8.41
CA ARG A 44 -2.72 -6.18 9.57
C ARG A 44 -3.34 -5.02 10.35
N VAL A 45 -2.60 -3.94 10.58
CA VAL A 45 -3.17 -2.75 11.25
C VAL A 45 -4.30 -2.18 10.42
N LEU A 46 -4.12 -2.07 9.10
CA LEU A 46 -5.17 -1.60 8.19
C LEU A 46 -6.40 -2.51 8.19
N ASP A 47 -6.24 -3.82 8.29
CA ASP A 47 -7.37 -4.76 8.42
C ASP A 47 -8.27 -4.43 9.65
N PHE A 48 -7.69 -3.94 10.73
CA PHE A 48 -8.44 -3.50 11.91
C PHE A 48 -9.10 -2.12 11.74
N LEU A 49 -8.59 -1.30 10.85
CA LEU A 49 -9.12 0.05 10.61
C LEU A 49 -10.22 0.08 9.54
N THR A 50 -10.15 -0.81 8.57
CA THR A 50 -11.02 -0.79 7.38
C THR A 50 -12.47 -1.22 7.63
N PRO A 51 -12.83 -2.16 8.52
CA PRO A 51 -14.22 -2.56 8.71
C PRO A 51 -15.02 -1.58 9.57
N GLY A 52 -15.21 -0.36 9.12
CA GLY A 52 -16.19 0.57 9.71
C GLY A 52 -15.85 1.17 11.08
N ALA A 53 -14.62 1.00 11.56
CA ALA A 53 -14.24 1.41 12.90
C ALA A 53 -13.73 2.86 13.01
N SER A 54 -13.54 3.57 11.91
CA SER A 54 -13.17 4.99 12.00
C SER A 54 -13.85 5.82 10.92
N PRO A 55 -14.88 6.58 11.28
CA PRO A 55 -15.61 7.45 10.35
C PRO A 55 -14.82 8.69 9.92
N ALA A 56 -13.58 8.85 10.37
CA ALA A 56 -12.94 10.15 10.34
C ALA A 56 -11.88 10.32 9.24
N PHE A 57 -11.41 9.27 8.58
CA PHE A 57 -10.32 9.43 7.61
C PHE A 57 -10.86 9.68 6.22
N LYS A 58 -10.58 10.87 5.73
CA LYS A 58 -10.90 11.23 4.35
C LYS A 58 -9.93 10.61 3.36
N GLU A 59 -8.66 10.41 3.75
CA GLU A 59 -7.63 9.87 2.86
C GLU A 59 -6.55 9.14 3.63
N LEU A 60 -6.19 7.92 3.15
CA LEU A 60 -5.06 7.14 3.63
C LEU A 60 -4.02 6.96 2.53
N SER A 61 -2.75 7.19 2.86
CA SER A 61 -1.61 6.84 2.03
C SER A 61 -0.81 5.74 2.70
N GLY A 62 -0.67 4.60 2.02
CA GLY A 62 0.08 3.46 2.54
C GLY A 62 1.58 3.60 2.33
N THR A 63 2.39 3.23 3.31
CA THR A 63 3.84 3.16 3.18
C THR A 63 4.41 2.01 4.01
N GLY A 64 5.62 1.58 3.69
CA GLY A 64 6.33 0.54 4.39
C GLY A 64 6.60 -0.69 3.53
N ASN A 65 7.84 -0.85 3.11
CA ASN A 65 8.36 -1.98 2.34
C ASN A 65 7.52 -2.36 1.10
N ILE A 66 6.95 -1.39 0.40
CA ILE A 66 6.24 -1.63 -0.84
C ILE A 66 7.27 -1.89 -1.96
N HIS A 67 7.20 -3.07 -2.58
CA HIS A 67 8.18 -3.50 -3.59
C HIS A 67 7.53 -4.19 -4.81
N SER A 68 6.21 -4.18 -4.90
CA SER A 68 5.49 -4.73 -6.04
C SER A 68 4.15 -4.04 -6.27
N GLY A 69 3.62 -4.15 -7.47
CA GLY A 69 2.26 -3.70 -7.78
C GLY A 69 1.20 -4.47 -6.98
N ARG A 70 1.44 -5.75 -6.69
CA ARG A 70 0.55 -6.55 -5.83
C ARG A 70 0.42 -5.95 -4.44
N MET A 71 1.52 -5.51 -3.83
CA MET A 71 1.47 -4.83 -2.53
C MET A 71 0.74 -3.50 -2.60
N ILE A 72 0.91 -2.74 -3.67
CA ILE A 72 0.14 -1.51 -3.90
C ILE A 72 -1.37 -1.80 -3.88
N VAL A 73 -1.79 -2.87 -4.57
CA VAL A 73 -3.20 -3.31 -4.56
C VAL A 73 -3.66 -3.73 -3.17
N GLU A 74 -2.83 -4.46 -2.41
CA GLU A 74 -3.16 -4.85 -1.03
C GLU A 74 -3.40 -3.64 -0.10
N TYR A 75 -2.62 -2.58 -0.24
CA TYR A 75 -2.85 -1.33 0.47
C TYR A 75 -4.14 -0.63 0.00
N ALA A 76 -4.40 -0.60 -1.31
CA ALA A 76 -5.62 -0.01 -1.86
C ALA A 76 -6.89 -0.71 -1.36
N LEU A 77 -6.91 -2.04 -1.35
CA LEU A 77 -8.02 -2.85 -0.85
C LEU A 77 -8.34 -2.62 0.63
N ARG A 78 -7.37 -2.07 1.39
CA ARG A 78 -7.51 -1.71 2.80
C ARG A 78 -7.73 -0.23 3.02
N GLY A 79 -8.12 0.51 1.97
CA GLY A 79 -8.55 1.90 2.07
C GLY A 79 -7.50 2.94 1.71
N CYS A 80 -6.28 2.56 1.28
CA CYS A 80 -5.27 3.51 0.86
C CYS A 80 -5.51 3.99 -0.57
N SER A 81 -5.82 5.27 -0.75
CA SER A 81 -6.01 5.89 -2.07
C SER A 81 -4.69 6.20 -2.78
N SER A 82 -3.59 6.18 -2.04
CA SER A 82 -2.23 6.37 -2.56
C SER A 82 -1.21 5.55 -1.77
N VAL A 83 0.00 5.45 -2.30
CA VAL A 83 1.13 4.81 -1.61
C VAL A 83 2.39 5.63 -1.76
N GLN A 84 3.30 5.51 -0.78
CA GLN A 84 4.60 6.13 -0.79
C GLN A 84 5.69 5.06 -0.78
N LEU A 85 6.66 5.18 -1.67
CA LEU A 85 7.78 4.28 -1.81
C LEU A 85 9.08 5.06 -1.71
N HIS A 86 10.08 4.47 -1.05
CA HIS A 86 11.41 5.04 -0.95
C HIS A 86 12.49 4.01 -1.25
N THR A 87 12.60 2.98 -0.43
CA THR A 87 13.69 1.99 -0.50
C THR A 87 13.71 1.25 -1.84
N PHE A 88 12.55 0.95 -2.42
CA PHE A 88 12.47 0.26 -3.70
C PHE A 88 13.13 1.04 -4.84
N PHE A 89 13.10 2.37 -4.79
CA PHE A 89 13.77 3.22 -5.77
C PHE A 89 15.28 3.37 -5.55
N GLN A 90 15.81 2.77 -4.49
CA GLN A 90 17.23 2.85 -4.12
C GLN A 90 17.97 1.51 -4.24
N LEU A 91 17.29 0.46 -4.69
CA LEU A 91 17.92 -0.84 -4.89
C LEU A 91 19.05 -0.76 -5.94
N PRO A 92 20.07 -1.63 -5.85
CA PRO A 92 21.04 -1.85 -6.92
C PRO A 92 20.33 -2.16 -8.24
N LEU A 93 20.90 -1.70 -9.36
CA LEU A 93 20.30 -1.85 -10.70
C LEU A 93 20.01 -3.30 -11.08
N GLU A 94 20.90 -4.20 -10.64
CA GLU A 94 20.81 -5.64 -10.89
C GLU A 94 19.66 -6.35 -10.15
N GLU A 95 19.08 -5.71 -9.15
CA GLU A 95 17.91 -6.25 -8.42
C GLU A 95 16.59 -6.02 -9.14
N TYR A 96 16.57 -5.14 -10.15
CA TYR A 96 15.37 -4.97 -10.97
C TYR A 96 15.33 -5.95 -12.12
N PRO A 97 14.14 -6.49 -12.48
CA PRO A 97 13.99 -7.42 -13.61
C PRO A 97 14.38 -6.83 -14.96
N ALA A 98 14.13 -5.53 -15.17
CA ALA A 98 14.50 -4.84 -16.39
C ALA A 98 16.03 -4.62 -16.46
N THR A 99 16.63 -4.88 -17.61
CA THR A 99 18.08 -4.77 -17.84
C THR A 99 18.51 -3.43 -18.43
N GLU A 100 17.54 -2.65 -18.92
CA GLU A 100 17.79 -1.36 -19.58
C GLU A 100 17.07 -0.22 -18.84
N GLY A 101 17.57 0.98 -19.01
CA GLY A 101 17.00 2.18 -18.41
C GLY A 101 17.61 2.57 -17.08
N SER A 102 17.27 3.77 -16.63
CA SER A 102 17.68 4.31 -15.33
C SER A 102 17.05 3.51 -14.18
N ARG A 103 17.56 3.70 -12.97
CA ARG A 103 17.00 3.09 -11.75
C ARG A 103 15.51 3.36 -11.61
N ILE A 104 15.08 4.61 -11.79
CA ILE A 104 13.67 5.00 -11.69
C ILE A 104 12.82 4.29 -12.76
N GLN A 105 13.30 4.23 -14.00
CA GLN A 105 12.60 3.53 -15.08
C GLN A 105 12.44 2.04 -14.79
N ARG A 106 13.50 1.39 -14.31
CA ARG A 106 13.44 -0.04 -13.92
C ARG A 106 12.50 -0.30 -12.76
N ALA A 107 12.55 0.56 -11.75
CA ALA A 107 11.65 0.46 -10.59
C ALA A 107 10.17 0.63 -10.99
N LEU A 108 9.85 1.66 -11.76
CA LEU A 108 8.49 1.90 -12.26
C LEU A 108 8.03 0.75 -13.17
N HIS A 109 8.91 0.25 -14.03
CA HIS A 109 8.59 -0.90 -14.88
C HIS A 109 8.23 -2.13 -14.05
N ALA A 110 9.00 -2.44 -13.00
CA ALA A 110 8.73 -3.56 -12.11
C ALA A 110 7.40 -3.38 -11.36
N LEU A 111 7.12 -2.18 -10.84
CA LEU A 111 5.89 -1.91 -10.10
C LEU A 111 4.63 -1.97 -10.98
N ILE A 112 4.71 -1.50 -12.21
CA ILE A 112 3.54 -1.34 -13.07
C ILE A 112 3.38 -2.51 -14.04
N PHE A 113 4.45 -2.96 -14.68
CA PHE A 113 4.41 -3.87 -15.83
C PHE A 113 4.96 -5.27 -15.55
N ALA A 114 5.44 -5.58 -14.34
CA ALA A 114 5.89 -6.95 -14.04
C ALA A 114 4.78 -7.97 -14.35
N PRO A 115 5.11 -9.10 -15.00
CA PRO A 115 4.09 -10.02 -15.57
C PRO A 115 3.14 -10.64 -14.55
N ARG A 116 3.57 -10.81 -13.30
CA ARG A 116 2.77 -11.44 -12.23
C ARG A 116 2.35 -10.45 -11.15
N ASP A 117 3.30 -9.63 -10.70
CA ASP A 117 3.14 -8.80 -9.51
C ASP A 117 3.11 -7.30 -9.84
N GLY A 118 3.13 -6.94 -11.12
CA GLY A 118 2.93 -5.57 -11.56
C GLY A 118 1.48 -5.12 -11.35
N LEU A 119 1.28 -3.85 -11.14
CA LEU A 119 -0.04 -3.26 -10.86
C LEU A 119 -1.08 -3.64 -11.92
N ILE A 120 -0.72 -3.54 -13.21
CA ILE A 120 -1.63 -3.87 -14.33
C ILE A 120 -2.00 -5.36 -14.29
N ALA A 121 -1.03 -6.25 -14.07
CA ALA A 121 -1.28 -7.69 -14.04
C ALA A 121 -2.23 -8.07 -12.92
N VAL A 122 -2.03 -7.51 -11.73
CA VAL A 122 -2.87 -7.79 -10.55
C VAL A 122 -4.29 -7.21 -10.72
N MET A 123 -4.42 -6.01 -11.27
CA MET A 123 -5.74 -5.43 -11.55
C MET A 123 -6.51 -6.28 -12.58
N ARG A 124 -5.85 -6.79 -13.60
CA ARG A 124 -6.47 -7.71 -14.57
C ARG A 124 -6.82 -9.06 -13.98
N GLU A 125 -5.99 -9.61 -13.10
CA GLU A 125 -6.30 -10.82 -12.34
C GLU A 125 -7.61 -10.65 -11.56
N ARG A 126 -7.79 -9.50 -10.91
CA ARG A 126 -9.01 -9.19 -10.17
C ARG A 126 -10.21 -8.96 -11.09
N GLU A 127 -10.03 -8.35 -12.23
CA GLU A 127 -11.09 -8.22 -13.26
C GLU A 127 -11.60 -9.59 -13.69
N VAL A 128 -10.70 -10.50 -14.05
CA VAL A 128 -11.04 -11.87 -14.46
C VAL A 128 -11.75 -12.64 -13.34
N ALA A 129 -11.37 -12.41 -12.10
CA ALA A 129 -12.03 -13.01 -10.93
C ALA A 129 -13.38 -12.35 -10.57
N GLY A 130 -13.81 -11.31 -11.28
CA GLY A 130 -15.05 -10.59 -10.99
C GLY A 130 -14.98 -9.72 -9.74
N LEU A 131 -13.79 -9.38 -9.27
CA LEU A 131 -13.53 -8.58 -8.07
C LEU A 131 -13.20 -7.11 -8.38
N LEU A 132 -13.09 -6.75 -9.63
CA LEU A 132 -12.87 -5.40 -10.12
C LEU A 132 -13.60 -5.22 -11.44
N GLU A 133 -14.43 -4.20 -11.54
CA GLU A 133 -15.18 -3.87 -12.75
C GLU A 133 -14.56 -2.68 -13.48
N ARG A 134 -14.80 -2.61 -14.79
CA ARG A 134 -14.39 -1.44 -15.59
C ARG A 134 -15.36 -0.29 -15.40
N SER A 135 -14.83 0.88 -15.12
CA SER A 135 -15.57 2.14 -15.11
C SER A 135 -15.30 2.90 -16.43
N GLY A 136 -16.36 3.07 -17.24
CA GLY A 136 -16.21 3.72 -18.54
C GLY A 136 -15.27 2.99 -19.53
N GLY A 137 -15.19 1.66 -19.42
CA GLY A 137 -14.30 0.83 -20.25
C GLY A 137 -12.86 0.70 -19.74
N GLU A 138 -12.52 1.38 -18.64
CA GLU A 138 -11.16 1.40 -18.09
C GLU A 138 -11.10 0.77 -16.70
N LEU A 139 -9.99 0.12 -16.38
CA LEU A 139 -9.67 -0.27 -15.02
C LEU A 139 -9.06 0.93 -14.29
N ARG A 140 -9.64 1.28 -13.16
CA ARG A 140 -9.18 2.42 -12.35
C ARG A 140 -8.64 1.94 -11.03
N PHE A 141 -7.48 2.46 -10.63
CA PHE A 141 -6.87 2.14 -9.34
C PHE A 141 -7.77 2.47 -8.16
N LEU A 142 -8.46 3.62 -8.19
CA LEU A 142 -9.33 4.04 -7.11
C LEU A 142 -10.57 3.17 -6.94
N ASP A 143 -10.96 2.40 -7.94
CA ASP A 143 -12.06 1.43 -7.83
C ASP A 143 -11.67 0.19 -6.98
N LEU A 144 -10.37 0.03 -6.66
CA LEU A 144 -9.89 -0.95 -5.68
C LEU A 144 -10.14 -0.51 -4.23
N VAL A 145 -10.22 0.78 -4.00
CA VAL A 145 -10.38 1.35 -2.65
C VAL A 145 -11.83 1.19 -2.23
N PRO A 146 -12.11 0.54 -1.09
CA PRO A 146 -13.48 0.39 -0.60
C PRO A 146 -14.14 1.76 -0.38
N GLU A 147 -15.39 1.89 -0.80
CA GLU A 147 -16.18 3.09 -0.49
C GLU A 147 -16.28 3.25 1.03
N GLN A 148 -15.89 4.41 1.50
CA GLN A 148 -16.12 4.77 2.89
C GLN A 148 -17.63 5.03 3.06
N THR A 149 -18.31 4.15 3.77
CA THR A 149 -19.68 4.38 4.19
C THR A 149 -19.70 5.55 5.17
N HIS A 150 -20.24 6.66 4.73
CA HIS A 150 -20.50 7.85 5.55
C HIS A 150 -21.68 7.61 6.52
#